data_650a30a74a8bfbec2cdd510e8a8d344f
#
_entry.id   650a30a74a8bfbec2cdd510e8a8d344f
#
_cell.length_a   1.000
_cell.length_b   1.000
_cell.length_c   1.000
_cell.angle_alpha   90.00
_cell.angle_beta   90.00
_cell.angle_gamma   90.00
#
_symmetry.space_group_name_H-M   'P 1'
#
loop_
_entity.id
_entity.type
_entity.pdbx_description
1 polymer ?
#
loop_
_entity_poly.entity_id
_entity_poly.type
_entity_poly.pdbx_seq_one_letter_code
_entity_poly.pdbx_strand_id
1 'polypeptide(L)'
;MTNSRWAAELVEAVLEGRATEARALTRTVLDAGTPPEEILDGGLIPAMAEAGRRFEDQRFFLPELLFAARAMKEALALIKPLLAERDVPPQGRVVIGTVAGDLHDIGKNIVAAMLEGGGFAVHDLGVNVSAATFAEAVLEHDADLVGLSALLTTTMPVMKEVVEELRRRGVREKVRVLVGGAPLTESFAAEIGADGYAATAALAVDAAKRILAGEPNGDCESGAEGQSSGSDGGQGSGPSPVVTLSDAGRVPAPEPSSATPIGGPAVGTGVGPGADSLEPLSPRELVKAALDFRAPPRLPRQMWVLPWAQTRHPEELERIERDFPQDIITIPFACSEPVPGGGNAHAVGTFVDAWGCTFENLQDGIIGQVKAPRLADWSEAADLRFPRERLEVELEKVTAFCGGTDLFVLAGTCPRPFERLQFLRGSEALYLDLNRPPAELLELIRRLHAFYMEELTIWAKTEVDALTFMDDWGSQRALLVAPELWREIFKPLYADYVALAHRHGKHAFMHSDGHITEIIPDLIEIGLDALNSQVFCMGVEELGRRFAGEITFWGEMDRQQLLPRGTTAQIADAARRMRAAFHRNGGLIAQCEFGPGARPQNIYAIFEALDG
;
A
#
# COMPACT_ATOMS: atom_id res chain seq x y z
N MET A 1 -24.69 -36.87 -8.89
CA MET A 1 -23.26 -36.71 -8.52
C MET A 1 -23.14 -37.19 -7.08
N THR A 2 -22.08 -37.88 -6.71
CA THR A 2 -21.84 -38.20 -5.28
C THR A 2 -21.53 -36.89 -4.52
N ASN A 3 -22.04 -36.74 -3.28
CA ASN A 3 -21.94 -35.52 -2.45
C ASN A 3 -20.53 -34.89 -2.39
N SER A 4 -19.51 -35.69 -2.46
CA SER A 4 -18.11 -35.27 -2.39
C SER A 4 -17.55 -34.61 -3.67
N ARG A 5 -18.14 -34.87 -4.85
CA ARG A 5 -17.56 -34.40 -6.12
C ARG A 5 -17.97 -32.98 -6.47
N TRP A 6 -19.27 -32.64 -6.36
CA TRP A 6 -19.72 -31.29 -6.67
C TRP A 6 -19.13 -30.25 -5.68
N ALA A 7 -18.96 -30.65 -4.40
CA ALA A 7 -18.38 -29.76 -3.40
C ALA A 7 -16.93 -29.37 -3.75
N ALA A 8 -16.11 -30.35 -4.15
CA ALA A 8 -14.73 -30.08 -4.59
C ALA A 8 -14.68 -29.20 -5.86
N GLU A 9 -15.55 -29.48 -6.84
CA GLU A 9 -15.66 -28.69 -8.07
C GLU A 9 -16.11 -27.23 -7.77
N LEU A 10 -17.04 -27.05 -6.83
CA LEU A 10 -17.51 -25.71 -6.43
C LEU A 10 -16.43 -24.94 -5.66
N VAL A 11 -15.73 -25.60 -4.73
CA VAL A 11 -14.59 -25.01 -4.01
C VAL A 11 -13.53 -24.53 -4.99
N GLU A 12 -13.16 -25.38 -5.96
CA GLU A 12 -12.16 -25.02 -6.98
C GLU A 12 -12.62 -23.85 -7.85
N ALA A 13 -13.89 -23.87 -8.31
CA ALA A 13 -14.46 -22.79 -9.11
C ALA A 13 -14.46 -21.44 -8.37
N VAL A 14 -14.74 -21.45 -7.07
CA VAL A 14 -14.68 -20.25 -6.22
C VAL A 14 -13.24 -19.78 -6.05
N LEU A 15 -12.31 -20.67 -5.68
CA LEU A 15 -10.90 -20.33 -5.47
C LEU A 15 -10.23 -19.77 -6.73
N GLU A 16 -10.59 -20.28 -7.91
CA GLU A 16 -10.07 -19.78 -9.18
C GLU A 16 -10.86 -18.58 -9.74
N GLY A 17 -11.83 -18.06 -8.98
CA GLY A 17 -12.64 -16.90 -9.35
C GLY A 17 -13.52 -17.12 -10.58
N ARG A 18 -13.86 -18.38 -10.90
CA ARG A 18 -14.70 -18.76 -12.05
C ARG A 18 -16.19 -18.54 -11.73
N ALA A 19 -16.58 -17.27 -11.57
CA ALA A 19 -17.89 -16.86 -11.07
C ALA A 19 -19.09 -17.48 -11.85
N THR A 20 -19.02 -17.47 -13.20
CA THR A 20 -20.06 -18.06 -14.05
C THR A 20 -20.18 -19.55 -13.83
N GLU A 21 -19.07 -20.26 -13.66
CA GLU A 21 -19.04 -21.70 -13.40
C GLU A 21 -19.52 -22.03 -12.00
N ALA A 22 -19.08 -21.29 -10.98
CA ALA A 22 -19.55 -21.45 -9.61
C ALA A 22 -21.08 -21.29 -9.53
N ARG A 23 -21.61 -20.27 -10.20
CA ARG A 23 -23.06 -20.07 -10.33
C ARG A 23 -23.75 -21.22 -11.04
N ALA A 24 -23.23 -21.72 -12.17
CA ALA A 24 -23.78 -22.81 -12.94
C ALA A 24 -23.78 -24.15 -12.17
N LEU A 25 -22.66 -24.45 -11.48
CA LEU A 25 -22.53 -25.62 -10.61
C LEU A 25 -23.56 -25.57 -9.47
N THR A 26 -23.67 -24.43 -8.79
CA THR A 26 -24.65 -24.21 -7.73
C THR A 26 -26.07 -24.48 -8.23
N ARG A 27 -26.43 -23.93 -9.41
CA ARG A 27 -27.71 -24.18 -10.03
C ARG A 27 -27.94 -25.68 -10.30
N THR A 28 -26.97 -26.35 -10.91
CA THR A 28 -27.03 -27.77 -11.24
C THR A 28 -27.25 -28.65 -10.00
N VAL A 29 -26.55 -28.30 -8.91
CA VAL A 29 -26.63 -29.04 -7.64
C VAL A 29 -27.98 -28.80 -6.94
N LEU A 30 -28.52 -27.57 -7.00
CA LEU A 30 -29.87 -27.25 -6.52
C LEU A 30 -30.95 -28.02 -7.32
N ASP A 31 -30.84 -28.01 -8.65
CA ASP A 31 -31.79 -28.72 -9.54
C ASP A 31 -31.75 -30.24 -9.35
N ALA A 32 -30.62 -30.79 -8.86
CA ALA A 32 -30.46 -32.18 -8.46
C ALA A 32 -31.09 -32.50 -7.08
N GLY A 33 -31.62 -31.48 -6.38
CA GLY A 33 -32.32 -31.61 -5.11
C GLY A 33 -31.44 -31.52 -3.85
N THR A 34 -30.21 -31.09 -3.98
CA THR A 34 -29.34 -30.84 -2.81
C THR A 34 -29.88 -29.64 -2.02
N PRO A 35 -30.02 -29.74 -0.70
CA PRO A 35 -30.44 -28.60 0.13
C PRO A 35 -29.48 -27.41 0.04
N PRO A 36 -29.99 -26.16 0.00
CA PRO A 36 -29.14 -24.97 -0.07
C PRO A 36 -28.14 -24.85 1.10
N GLU A 37 -28.52 -25.33 2.30
CA GLU A 37 -27.66 -25.39 3.47
C GLU A 37 -26.42 -26.27 3.23
N GLU A 38 -26.62 -27.42 2.58
CA GLU A 38 -25.56 -28.36 2.27
C GLU A 38 -24.59 -27.79 1.23
N ILE A 39 -25.08 -26.98 0.29
CA ILE A 39 -24.23 -26.27 -0.69
C ILE A 39 -23.43 -25.17 0.00
N LEU A 40 -24.04 -24.44 0.94
CA LEU A 40 -23.37 -23.42 1.73
C LEU A 40 -22.25 -24.04 2.58
N ASP A 41 -22.60 -25.03 3.40
CA ASP A 41 -21.70 -25.63 4.39
C ASP A 41 -20.64 -26.55 3.75
N GLY A 42 -20.99 -27.26 2.69
CA GLY A 42 -20.09 -28.23 2.03
C GLY A 42 -19.25 -27.64 0.89
N GLY A 43 -19.61 -26.48 0.36
CA GLY A 43 -18.94 -25.86 -0.80
C GLY A 43 -18.47 -24.45 -0.56
N LEU A 44 -19.37 -23.51 -0.30
CA LEU A 44 -19.07 -22.09 -0.32
C LEU A 44 -18.25 -21.64 0.93
N ILE A 45 -18.65 -22.05 2.14
CA ILE A 45 -17.92 -21.75 3.37
C ILE A 45 -16.49 -22.32 3.33
N PRO A 46 -16.29 -23.62 2.99
CA PRO A 46 -14.94 -24.18 2.85
C PRO A 46 -14.07 -23.45 1.80
N ALA A 47 -14.67 -23.03 0.68
CA ALA A 47 -13.94 -22.28 -0.36
C ALA A 47 -13.39 -20.96 0.18
N MET A 48 -14.23 -20.16 0.86
CA MET A 48 -13.79 -18.88 1.42
C MET A 48 -12.82 -19.04 2.59
N ALA A 49 -12.99 -20.08 3.41
CA ALA A 49 -12.02 -20.41 4.45
C ALA A 49 -10.63 -20.75 3.86
N GLU A 50 -10.60 -21.51 2.74
CA GLU A 50 -9.34 -21.80 2.04
C GLU A 50 -8.75 -20.55 1.37
N ALA A 51 -9.59 -19.70 0.75
CA ALA A 51 -9.14 -18.42 0.18
C ALA A 51 -8.49 -17.54 1.27
N GLY A 52 -9.10 -17.44 2.45
CA GLY A 52 -8.55 -16.74 3.60
C GLY A 52 -7.20 -17.32 4.05
N ARG A 53 -7.07 -18.64 4.18
CA ARG A 53 -5.78 -19.27 4.53
C ARG A 53 -4.71 -19.00 3.48
N ARG A 54 -5.05 -19.09 2.18
CA ARG A 54 -4.08 -18.77 1.11
C ARG A 54 -3.63 -17.32 1.15
N PHE A 55 -4.52 -16.42 1.56
CA PHE A 55 -4.17 -15.01 1.73
C PHE A 55 -3.24 -14.80 2.94
N GLU A 56 -3.50 -15.45 4.08
CA GLU A 56 -2.60 -15.40 5.25
C GLU A 56 -1.22 -16.02 4.94
N ASP A 57 -1.20 -17.12 4.18
CA ASP A 57 0.03 -17.79 3.75
C ASP A 57 0.76 -17.07 2.59
N GLN A 58 0.28 -15.90 2.15
CA GLN A 58 0.81 -15.14 1.00
C GLN A 58 0.82 -15.94 -0.32
N ARG A 59 -0.07 -16.92 -0.46
CA ARG A 59 -0.33 -17.66 -1.71
C ARG A 59 -1.44 -17.03 -2.54
N PHE A 60 -2.28 -16.20 -1.90
CA PHE A 60 -3.23 -15.28 -2.53
C PHE A 60 -2.86 -13.87 -2.14
N PHE A 61 -3.05 -12.96 -3.09
CA PHE A 61 -2.96 -11.53 -2.91
C PHE A 61 -4.34 -10.91 -3.05
N LEU A 62 -4.41 -9.59 -3.05
CA LEU A 62 -5.69 -8.90 -3.09
C LEU A 62 -6.53 -9.25 -4.34
N PRO A 63 -5.97 -9.35 -5.56
CA PRO A 63 -6.72 -9.76 -6.74
C PRO A 63 -7.39 -11.14 -6.60
N GLU A 64 -6.65 -12.17 -6.18
CA GLU A 64 -7.17 -13.53 -6.07
C GLU A 64 -8.29 -13.63 -5.02
N LEU A 65 -8.13 -12.90 -3.89
CA LEU A 65 -9.15 -12.87 -2.84
C LEU A 65 -10.45 -12.20 -3.33
N LEU A 66 -10.35 -11.11 -4.09
CA LEU A 66 -11.49 -10.43 -4.71
C LEU A 66 -12.19 -11.32 -5.75
N PHE A 67 -11.44 -12.09 -6.53
CA PHE A 67 -12.02 -13.06 -7.48
C PHE A 67 -12.79 -14.16 -6.78
N ALA A 68 -12.22 -14.75 -5.73
CA ALA A 68 -12.90 -15.77 -4.92
C ALA A 68 -14.18 -15.21 -4.28
N ALA A 69 -14.11 -13.99 -3.70
CA ALA A 69 -15.27 -13.32 -3.11
C ALA A 69 -16.38 -13.05 -4.14
N ARG A 70 -16.01 -12.62 -5.36
CA ARG A 70 -16.98 -12.41 -6.46
C ARG A 70 -17.64 -13.72 -6.90
N ALA A 71 -16.88 -14.80 -7.07
CA ALA A 71 -17.41 -16.10 -7.45
C ALA A 71 -18.34 -16.66 -6.37
N MET A 72 -17.97 -16.51 -5.10
CA MET A 72 -18.79 -16.81 -3.94
C MET A 72 -20.12 -16.05 -3.98
N LYS A 73 -20.10 -14.73 -4.19
CA LYS A 73 -21.28 -13.87 -4.21
C LYS A 73 -22.27 -14.27 -5.29
N GLU A 74 -21.78 -14.63 -6.49
CA GLU A 74 -22.63 -15.12 -7.59
C GLU A 74 -23.33 -16.46 -7.27
N ALA A 75 -22.63 -17.37 -6.60
CA ALA A 75 -23.21 -18.63 -6.15
C ALA A 75 -24.21 -18.42 -5.00
N LEU A 76 -23.83 -17.61 -3.99
CA LEU A 76 -24.66 -17.30 -2.82
C LEU A 76 -25.98 -16.61 -3.21
N ALA A 77 -25.98 -15.78 -4.24
CA ALA A 77 -27.17 -15.11 -4.74
C ALA A 77 -28.29 -16.09 -5.17
N LEU A 78 -27.93 -17.32 -5.54
CA LEU A 78 -28.92 -18.36 -5.89
C LEU A 78 -29.52 -19.05 -4.66
N ILE A 79 -28.75 -19.26 -3.62
CA ILE A 79 -29.17 -20.02 -2.44
C ILE A 79 -29.74 -19.13 -1.33
N LYS A 80 -29.33 -17.86 -1.24
CA LYS A 80 -29.76 -16.91 -0.19
C LYS A 80 -31.30 -16.79 -0.07
N PRO A 81 -32.08 -16.64 -1.17
CA PRO A 81 -33.56 -16.65 -1.09
C PRO A 81 -34.13 -17.97 -0.55
N LEU A 82 -33.54 -19.09 -0.96
CA LEU A 82 -34.00 -20.43 -0.55
C LEU A 82 -33.71 -20.72 0.92
N LEU A 83 -32.59 -20.21 1.45
CA LEU A 83 -32.27 -20.29 2.88
C LEU A 83 -33.27 -19.47 3.71
N ALA A 84 -33.63 -18.27 3.23
CA ALA A 84 -34.64 -17.44 3.88
C ALA A 84 -36.03 -18.10 3.89
N GLU A 85 -36.44 -18.74 2.80
CA GLU A 85 -37.73 -19.48 2.72
C GLU A 85 -37.77 -20.68 3.68
N ARG A 86 -36.64 -21.22 4.09
CA ARG A 86 -36.52 -22.37 5.00
C ARG A 86 -36.28 -22.02 6.44
N ASP A 87 -36.30 -20.71 6.78
CA ASP A 87 -35.96 -20.18 8.11
C ASP A 87 -34.61 -20.67 8.65
N VAL A 88 -33.63 -20.89 7.78
CA VAL A 88 -32.27 -21.25 8.19
C VAL A 88 -31.62 -20.04 8.83
N PRO A 89 -31.28 -20.06 10.13
CA PRO A 89 -30.66 -18.92 10.77
C PRO A 89 -29.21 -18.71 10.27
N PRO A 90 -28.79 -17.45 10.03
CA PRO A 90 -27.39 -17.17 9.77
C PRO A 90 -26.55 -17.44 11.03
N GLN A 91 -25.22 -17.53 10.87
CA GLN A 91 -24.26 -17.63 11.97
C GLN A 91 -24.34 -16.41 12.94
N GLY A 92 -24.87 -15.30 12.43
CA GLY A 92 -25.12 -14.05 13.12
C GLY A 92 -25.45 -12.95 12.13
N ARG A 93 -26.08 -11.87 12.61
CA ARG A 93 -26.38 -10.67 11.81
C ARG A 93 -25.33 -9.61 12.08
N VAL A 94 -24.69 -9.13 11.02
CA VAL A 94 -23.56 -8.18 11.10
C VAL A 94 -23.94 -6.88 10.40
N VAL A 95 -23.77 -5.78 11.10
CA VAL A 95 -23.74 -4.43 10.52
C VAL A 95 -22.28 -4.03 10.38
N ILE A 96 -21.84 -3.63 9.18
CA ILE A 96 -20.44 -3.22 8.93
C ILE A 96 -20.41 -1.87 8.21
N GLY A 97 -19.39 -1.06 8.52
CA GLY A 97 -19.19 0.23 7.85
C GLY A 97 -17.82 0.84 8.13
N THR A 98 -17.42 1.77 7.29
CA THR A 98 -16.26 2.63 7.55
C THR A 98 -16.71 3.86 8.30
N VAL A 99 -16.04 4.18 9.39
CA VAL A 99 -16.44 5.26 10.32
C VAL A 99 -16.42 6.65 9.68
N ALA A 100 -17.11 7.62 10.28
CA ALA A 100 -17.20 8.98 9.77
C ALA A 100 -15.83 9.62 9.57
N GLY A 101 -15.71 10.39 8.48
CA GLY A 101 -14.45 11.02 8.06
C GLY A 101 -13.53 10.12 7.25
N ASP A 102 -13.86 8.84 7.04
CA ASP A 102 -13.07 7.88 6.28
C ASP A 102 -13.84 7.34 5.07
N LEU A 103 -13.20 7.37 3.90
CA LEU A 103 -13.79 6.95 2.62
C LEU A 103 -13.22 5.60 2.13
N HIS A 104 -12.30 4.99 2.85
CA HIS A 104 -11.67 3.74 2.45
C HIS A 104 -12.65 2.57 2.59
N ASP A 105 -12.83 1.79 1.53
CA ASP A 105 -13.83 0.73 1.45
C ASP A 105 -13.30 -0.67 1.09
N ILE A 106 -12.14 -0.79 0.42
CA ILE A 106 -11.63 -2.07 -0.08
C ILE A 106 -11.50 -3.09 1.04
N GLY A 107 -10.81 -2.75 2.14
CA GLY A 107 -10.63 -3.65 3.28
C GLY A 107 -11.96 -4.07 3.90
N LYS A 108 -12.87 -3.11 4.09
CA LYS A 108 -14.23 -3.34 4.60
C LYS A 108 -15.03 -4.25 3.68
N ASN A 109 -14.98 -4.02 2.36
CA ASN A 109 -15.70 -4.82 1.37
C ASN A 109 -15.22 -6.28 1.36
N ILE A 110 -13.91 -6.50 1.51
CA ILE A 110 -13.34 -7.84 1.64
C ILE A 110 -13.82 -8.51 2.92
N VAL A 111 -13.77 -7.80 4.06
CA VAL A 111 -14.27 -8.33 5.34
C VAL A 111 -15.75 -8.69 5.24
N ALA A 112 -16.58 -7.83 4.63
CA ALA A 112 -18.01 -8.10 4.41
C ALA A 112 -18.20 -9.38 3.57
N ALA A 113 -17.48 -9.53 2.47
CA ALA A 113 -17.55 -10.72 1.62
C ALA A 113 -17.06 -11.99 2.34
N MET A 114 -16.01 -11.90 3.16
CA MET A 114 -15.51 -13.01 3.96
C MET A 114 -16.51 -13.44 5.04
N LEU A 115 -17.17 -12.48 5.71
CA LEU A 115 -18.24 -12.75 6.68
C LEU A 115 -19.47 -13.39 6.00
N GLU A 116 -19.91 -12.87 4.83
CA GLU A 116 -20.97 -13.52 4.04
C GLU A 116 -20.57 -14.96 3.67
N GLY A 117 -19.29 -15.15 3.22
CA GLY A 117 -18.71 -16.46 2.97
C GLY A 117 -18.61 -17.35 4.21
N GLY A 118 -18.52 -16.77 5.38
CA GLY A 118 -18.54 -17.45 6.67
C GLY A 118 -19.95 -17.81 7.18
N GLY A 119 -21.01 -17.53 6.40
CA GLY A 119 -22.40 -17.84 6.76
C GLY A 119 -23.11 -16.76 7.58
N PHE A 120 -22.55 -15.53 7.68
CA PHE A 120 -23.18 -14.40 8.34
C PHE A 120 -24.16 -13.67 7.41
N ALA A 121 -25.20 -13.06 7.98
CA ALA A 121 -26.03 -12.10 7.27
C ALA A 121 -25.43 -10.70 7.45
N VAL A 122 -24.81 -10.16 6.41
CA VAL A 122 -24.10 -8.87 6.46
C VAL A 122 -24.95 -7.74 5.87
N HIS A 123 -25.04 -6.64 6.63
CA HIS A 123 -25.60 -5.37 6.18
C HIS A 123 -24.49 -4.32 6.14
N ASP A 124 -24.10 -3.92 4.93
CA ASP A 124 -23.04 -2.95 4.70
C ASP A 124 -23.60 -1.53 4.64
N LEU A 125 -23.17 -0.68 5.57
CA LEU A 125 -23.55 0.74 5.65
C LEU A 125 -22.73 1.65 4.72
N GLY A 126 -21.73 1.11 4.02
CA GLY A 126 -20.83 1.89 3.18
C GLY A 126 -19.72 2.59 3.97
N VAL A 127 -19.41 3.82 3.57
CA VAL A 127 -18.29 4.62 4.12
C VAL A 127 -18.80 5.91 4.74
N ASN A 128 -17.95 6.59 5.54
CA ASN A 128 -18.29 7.84 6.21
C ASN A 128 -19.57 7.73 7.07
N VAL A 129 -19.67 6.63 7.82
CA VAL A 129 -20.86 6.30 8.60
C VAL A 129 -20.77 6.91 10.00
N SER A 130 -21.79 7.70 10.39
CA SER A 130 -21.84 8.32 11.69
C SER A 130 -22.11 7.31 12.81
N ALA A 131 -21.70 7.63 14.05
CA ALA A 131 -21.99 6.82 15.23
C ALA A 131 -23.50 6.60 15.43
N ALA A 132 -24.32 7.61 15.13
CA ALA A 132 -25.77 7.52 15.21
C ALA A 132 -26.34 6.51 14.21
N THR A 133 -25.84 6.52 12.95
CA THR A 133 -26.26 5.61 11.90
C THR A 133 -25.90 4.15 12.23
N PHE A 134 -24.70 3.90 12.78
CA PHE A 134 -24.36 2.54 13.26
C PHE A 134 -25.34 2.05 14.32
N ALA A 135 -25.64 2.88 15.31
CA ALA A 135 -26.54 2.48 16.39
C ALA A 135 -28.01 2.31 15.92
N GLU A 136 -28.45 3.08 14.92
CA GLU A 136 -29.76 2.89 14.26
C GLU A 136 -29.82 1.58 13.50
N ALA A 137 -28.80 1.28 12.70
CA ALA A 137 -28.72 0.05 11.92
C ALA A 137 -28.68 -1.21 12.82
N VAL A 138 -28.02 -1.13 13.99
CA VAL A 138 -28.05 -2.24 14.97
C VAL A 138 -29.46 -2.56 15.42
N LEU A 139 -30.28 -1.54 15.68
CA LEU A 139 -31.66 -1.72 16.10
C LEU A 139 -32.57 -2.18 14.94
N GLU A 140 -32.37 -1.60 13.75
CA GLU A 140 -33.18 -1.89 12.57
C GLU A 140 -32.99 -3.34 12.08
N HIS A 141 -31.73 -3.82 12.08
CA HIS A 141 -31.37 -5.14 11.59
C HIS A 141 -31.24 -6.20 12.68
N ASP A 142 -31.54 -5.86 13.95
CA ASP A 142 -31.37 -6.73 15.12
C ASP A 142 -29.98 -7.41 15.08
N ALA A 143 -28.94 -6.59 14.96
CA ALA A 143 -27.58 -7.05 14.72
C ALA A 143 -26.94 -7.67 15.97
N ASP A 144 -26.26 -8.80 15.78
CA ASP A 144 -25.46 -9.48 16.81
C ASP A 144 -24.05 -8.91 16.91
N LEU A 145 -23.55 -8.37 15.78
CA LEU A 145 -22.17 -7.86 15.64
C LEU A 145 -22.14 -6.55 14.85
N VAL A 146 -21.31 -5.59 15.30
CA VAL A 146 -20.95 -4.38 14.56
C VAL A 146 -19.49 -4.46 14.15
N GLY A 147 -19.22 -4.40 12.85
CA GLY A 147 -17.89 -4.28 12.26
C GLY A 147 -17.54 -2.82 12.00
N LEU A 148 -16.48 -2.30 12.60
CA LEU A 148 -16.00 -0.93 12.39
C LEU A 148 -14.67 -0.95 11.62
N SER A 149 -14.61 -0.21 10.51
CA SER A 149 -13.39 -0.04 9.69
C SER A 149 -12.88 1.39 9.74
N ALA A 150 -11.55 1.58 9.86
CA ALA A 150 -10.86 2.85 9.67
C ALA A 150 -9.46 2.60 9.10
N LEU A 151 -9.04 3.44 8.13
CA LEU A 151 -7.69 3.38 7.56
C LEU A 151 -6.81 4.55 8.02
N LEU A 152 -7.41 5.66 8.43
CA LEU A 152 -6.69 6.86 8.86
C LEU A 152 -6.56 6.90 10.39
N THR A 153 -5.37 7.25 10.89
CA THR A 153 -5.15 7.46 12.33
C THR A 153 -6.06 8.56 12.91
N THR A 154 -6.44 9.52 12.07
CA THR A 154 -7.33 10.64 12.43
C THR A 154 -8.80 10.22 12.60
N THR A 155 -9.22 9.09 11.97
CA THR A 155 -10.60 8.60 12.04
C THR A 155 -10.80 7.49 13.07
N MET A 156 -9.72 6.88 13.57
CA MET A 156 -9.78 5.87 14.64
C MET A 156 -10.57 6.34 15.90
N PRO A 157 -10.47 7.60 16.40
CA PRO A 157 -11.23 8.04 17.56
C PRO A 157 -12.74 7.92 17.38
N VAL A 158 -13.26 8.00 16.15
CA VAL A 158 -14.69 7.87 15.86
C VAL A 158 -15.22 6.47 16.21
N MET A 159 -14.37 5.42 16.17
CA MET A 159 -14.78 4.09 16.65
C MET A 159 -15.18 4.11 18.14
N LYS A 160 -14.48 4.88 18.96
CA LYS A 160 -14.85 5.09 20.36
C LYS A 160 -16.20 5.78 20.48
N GLU A 161 -16.45 6.79 19.64
CA GLU A 161 -17.75 7.48 19.62
C GLU A 161 -18.89 6.52 19.26
N VAL A 162 -18.67 5.57 18.35
CA VAL A 162 -19.65 4.52 18.02
C VAL A 162 -19.94 3.64 19.24
N VAL A 163 -18.91 3.17 19.94
CA VAL A 163 -19.07 2.36 21.17
C VAL A 163 -19.82 3.14 22.25
N GLU A 164 -19.53 4.42 22.43
CA GLU A 164 -20.23 5.30 23.38
C GLU A 164 -21.68 5.54 22.98
N GLU A 165 -21.97 5.71 21.68
CA GLU A 165 -23.33 5.86 21.17
C GLU A 165 -24.18 4.59 21.37
N LEU A 166 -23.58 3.40 21.15
CA LEU A 166 -24.24 2.12 21.45
C LEU A 166 -24.58 2.00 22.95
N ARG A 167 -23.68 2.45 23.84
CA ARG A 167 -23.94 2.52 25.30
C ARG A 167 -25.06 3.51 25.62
N ARG A 168 -25.03 4.70 25.03
CA ARG A 168 -26.04 5.74 25.23
C ARG A 168 -27.44 5.28 24.84
N ARG A 169 -27.54 4.47 23.76
CA ARG A 169 -28.81 3.89 23.29
C ARG A 169 -29.20 2.60 24.04
N GLY A 170 -28.39 2.11 24.97
CA GLY A 170 -28.67 0.92 25.77
C GLY A 170 -28.61 -0.40 24.99
N VAL A 171 -27.90 -0.43 23.84
CA VAL A 171 -27.77 -1.63 23.01
C VAL A 171 -26.39 -2.29 23.07
N ARG A 172 -25.40 -1.63 23.69
CA ARG A 172 -24.01 -2.12 23.75
C ARG A 172 -23.86 -3.54 24.31
N GLU A 173 -24.67 -3.89 25.30
CA GLU A 173 -24.63 -5.22 25.94
C GLU A 173 -25.28 -6.32 25.07
N LYS A 174 -26.08 -5.94 24.06
CA LYS A 174 -26.78 -6.85 23.16
C LYS A 174 -25.98 -7.11 21.89
N VAL A 175 -25.06 -6.24 21.52
CA VAL A 175 -24.29 -6.30 20.27
C VAL A 175 -22.81 -6.37 20.58
N ARG A 176 -22.08 -7.20 19.85
CA ARG A 176 -20.62 -7.26 19.90
C ARG A 176 -20.01 -6.25 18.93
N VAL A 177 -18.79 -5.78 19.24
CA VAL A 177 -18.06 -4.80 18.43
C VAL A 177 -16.72 -5.41 18.01
N LEU A 178 -16.53 -5.57 16.70
CA LEU A 178 -15.29 -5.99 16.06
C LEU A 178 -14.69 -4.82 15.30
N VAL A 179 -13.41 -4.53 15.51
CA VAL A 179 -12.72 -3.45 14.81
C VAL A 179 -11.59 -3.95 13.94
N GLY A 180 -11.35 -3.28 12.82
CA GLY A 180 -10.27 -3.60 11.88
C GLY A 180 -9.84 -2.40 11.05
N GLY A 181 -8.65 -2.50 10.46
CA GLY A 181 -8.03 -1.47 9.64
C GLY A 181 -6.53 -1.34 9.91
N ALA A 182 -5.77 -0.85 8.93
CA ALA A 182 -4.31 -0.85 8.96
C ALA A 182 -3.67 -0.18 10.20
N PRO A 183 -4.15 0.97 10.71
CA PRO A 183 -3.54 1.62 11.87
C PRO A 183 -4.00 1.05 13.22
N LEU A 184 -4.95 0.10 13.23
CA LEU A 184 -5.53 -0.43 14.46
C LEU A 184 -4.63 -1.50 15.09
N THR A 185 -4.76 -1.61 16.42
CA THR A 185 -4.09 -2.61 17.24
C THR A 185 -5.07 -3.23 18.23
N GLU A 186 -4.74 -4.40 18.75
CA GLU A 186 -5.52 -5.04 19.81
C GLU A 186 -5.62 -4.16 21.07
N SER A 187 -4.53 -3.48 21.42
CA SER A 187 -4.52 -2.55 22.56
C SER A 187 -5.49 -1.38 22.36
N PHE A 188 -5.61 -0.85 21.14
CA PHE A 188 -6.59 0.19 20.83
C PHE A 188 -8.04 -0.34 20.91
N ALA A 189 -8.29 -1.55 20.41
CA ALA A 189 -9.60 -2.18 20.51
C ALA A 189 -10.03 -2.33 21.98
N ALA A 190 -9.12 -2.78 22.85
CA ALA A 190 -9.34 -2.89 24.28
C ALA A 190 -9.58 -1.51 24.93
N GLU A 191 -8.80 -0.49 24.57
CA GLU A 191 -8.93 0.89 25.09
C GLU A 191 -10.31 1.48 24.84
N ILE A 192 -10.87 1.28 23.62
CA ILE A 192 -12.20 1.82 23.27
C ILE A 192 -13.35 0.95 23.77
N GLY A 193 -13.06 -0.25 24.29
CA GLY A 193 -14.05 -1.20 24.78
C GLY A 193 -14.75 -1.98 23.66
N ALA A 194 -14.06 -2.27 22.56
CA ALA A 194 -14.48 -3.24 21.57
C ALA A 194 -14.33 -4.68 22.11
N ASP A 195 -15.09 -5.62 21.56
CA ASP A 195 -15.06 -7.02 21.96
C ASP A 195 -13.97 -7.81 21.22
N GLY A 196 -13.47 -7.28 20.08
CA GLY A 196 -12.39 -7.90 19.36
C GLY A 196 -11.75 -7.02 18.30
N TYR A 197 -10.59 -7.50 17.83
CA TYR A 197 -9.80 -6.93 16.77
C TYR A 197 -9.50 -7.99 15.71
N ALA A 198 -9.58 -7.62 14.46
CA ALA A 198 -9.14 -8.45 13.34
C ALA A 198 -8.11 -7.70 12.50
N ALA A 199 -6.92 -8.29 12.43
CA ALA A 199 -5.83 -7.70 11.69
C ALA A 199 -5.93 -7.93 10.16
N THR A 200 -6.72 -8.94 9.76
CA THR A 200 -6.99 -9.27 8.34
C THR A 200 -8.46 -9.66 8.15
N ALA A 201 -8.89 -9.71 6.90
CA ALA A 201 -10.25 -10.12 6.56
C ALA A 201 -10.53 -11.61 6.89
N ALA A 202 -9.55 -12.47 6.75
CA ALA A 202 -9.68 -13.89 7.12
C ALA A 202 -9.86 -14.05 8.63
N LEU A 203 -9.04 -13.37 9.43
CA LEU A 203 -9.14 -13.39 10.89
C LEU A 203 -10.44 -12.75 11.40
N ALA A 204 -11.08 -11.87 10.61
CA ALA A 204 -12.34 -11.25 11.00
C ALA A 204 -13.48 -12.28 11.14
N VAL A 205 -13.51 -13.31 10.29
CA VAL A 205 -14.52 -14.39 10.37
C VAL A 205 -14.35 -15.20 11.64
N ASP A 206 -13.13 -15.60 11.95
CA ASP A 206 -12.83 -16.38 13.16
C ASP A 206 -13.04 -15.56 14.44
N ALA A 207 -12.64 -14.28 14.42
CA ALA A 207 -12.92 -13.36 15.51
C ALA A 207 -14.42 -13.17 15.74
N ALA A 208 -15.21 -12.99 14.68
CA ALA A 208 -16.67 -12.87 14.76
C ALA A 208 -17.30 -14.11 15.40
N LYS A 209 -16.91 -15.32 14.96
CA LYS A 209 -17.41 -16.59 15.52
C LYS A 209 -17.09 -16.72 17.01
N ARG A 210 -15.84 -16.47 17.41
CA ARG A 210 -15.40 -16.55 18.82
C ARG A 210 -16.14 -15.55 19.71
N ILE A 211 -16.23 -14.30 19.27
CA ILE A 211 -16.89 -13.23 20.01
C ILE A 211 -18.38 -13.54 20.26
N LEU A 212 -19.07 -14.06 19.24
CA LEU A 212 -20.49 -14.45 19.36
C LEU A 212 -20.68 -15.71 20.20
N ALA A 213 -19.71 -16.62 20.22
CA ALA A 213 -19.70 -17.78 21.14
C ALA A 213 -19.42 -17.40 22.59
N GLY A 214 -19.05 -16.13 22.87
CA GLY A 214 -18.70 -15.66 24.22
C GLY A 214 -17.32 -16.09 24.70
N GLU A 215 -16.44 -16.49 23.79
CA GLU A 215 -15.06 -16.84 24.10
C GLU A 215 -14.23 -15.57 24.29
N PRO A 216 -13.35 -15.52 25.31
CA PRO A 216 -12.48 -14.37 25.51
C PRO A 216 -11.49 -14.23 24.33
N ASN A 217 -11.03 -12.98 24.04
CA ASN A 217 -9.95 -12.74 23.09
C ASN A 217 -8.73 -13.61 23.48
N GLY A 218 -8.48 -14.66 22.73
CA GLY A 218 -7.28 -15.46 22.87
C GLY A 218 -6.15 -14.82 22.06
N ASP A 219 -4.97 -14.74 22.64
CA ASP A 219 -3.75 -14.34 21.94
C ASP A 219 -3.64 -15.15 20.64
N CYS A 220 -3.73 -14.48 19.49
CA CYS A 220 -3.28 -15.07 18.23
C CYS A 220 -1.75 -15.12 18.27
N GLU A 221 -1.20 -16.09 18.98
CA GLU A 221 0.22 -16.41 18.86
C GLU A 221 0.49 -16.75 17.38
N SER A 222 1.33 -15.94 16.77
CA SER A 222 1.98 -16.24 15.50
C SER A 222 2.70 -17.58 15.64
N GLY A 223 2.13 -18.64 15.10
CA GLY A 223 2.74 -19.96 15.05
C GLY A 223 3.98 -19.97 14.16
N ALA A 224 5.11 -19.53 14.73
CA ALA A 224 6.44 -19.68 14.19
C ALA A 224 7.37 -20.22 15.27
N GLU A 225 7.11 -21.45 15.73
CA GLU A 225 8.15 -22.26 16.36
C GLU A 225 8.25 -23.58 15.61
N GLY A 226 9.44 -23.75 15.02
CA GLY A 226 9.79 -24.91 14.24
C GLY A 226 9.82 -26.19 15.05
N GLN A 227 9.31 -27.26 14.47
CA GLN A 227 9.77 -28.61 14.74
C GLN A 227 10.28 -29.25 13.46
N SER A 228 11.61 -29.31 13.41
CA SER A 228 12.33 -30.15 12.45
C SER A 228 12.12 -31.61 12.80
N SER A 229 11.55 -32.43 11.93
CA SER A 229 11.89 -33.83 11.78
C SER A 229 11.42 -34.38 10.42
N GLY A 230 12.33 -34.64 9.55
CA GLY A 230 12.72 -35.83 8.88
C GLY A 230 11.79 -36.47 7.84
N SER A 231 12.28 -36.40 6.55
CA SER A 231 12.21 -37.44 5.52
C SER A 231 10.84 -37.98 5.06
N ASP A 232 10.44 -37.83 3.81
CA ASP A 232 10.80 -38.73 2.71
C ASP A 232 10.01 -38.36 1.43
N GLY A 233 10.60 -38.64 0.29
CA GLY A 233 10.32 -38.37 -1.06
C GLY A 233 8.91 -38.68 -1.61
N GLY A 234 8.51 -37.87 -2.58
CA GLY A 234 7.33 -38.09 -3.42
C GLY A 234 7.31 -37.16 -4.63
N GLN A 235 7.50 -37.74 -5.78
CA GLN A 235 7.66 -37.19 -7.12
C GLN A 235 6.54 -36.27 -7.59
N GLY A 236 6.95 -35.19 -8.23
CA GLY A 236 6.49 -34.42 -9.32
C GLY A 236 5.11 -34.61 -9.99
N SER A 237 4.43 -33.49 -10.09
CA SER A 237 3.59 -33.18 -11.24
C SER A 237 3.87 -31.74 -11.64
N GLY A 238 4.35 -31.59 -12.90
CA GLY A 238 4.79 -30.32 -13.46
C GLY A 238 3.63 -29.34 -13.72
N PRO A 239 3.95 -28.06 -13.85
CA PRO A 239 2.97 -27.01 -14.12
C PRO A 239 2.45 -27.08 -15.56
N SER A 240 1.18 -26.76 -15.73
CA SER A 240 0.50 -26.55 -17.01
C SER A 240 1.16 -25.40 -17.80
N PRO A 241 1.11 -25.44 -19.14
CA PRO A 241 1.90 -24.54 -19.97
C PRO A 241 1.39 -23.10 -19.89
N VAL A 242 2.27 -22.22 -19.44
CA VAL A 242 2.14 -20.77 -19.57
C VAL A 242 2.33 -20.41 -21.04
N VAL A 243 1.38 -19.70 -21.63
CA VAL A 243 1.50 -19.12 -22.96
C VAL A 243 2.51 -17.98 -22.89
N THR A 244 3.71 -18.22 -23.35
CA THR A 244 4.75 -17.19 -23.52
C THR A 244 4.40 -16.30 -24.71
N LEU A 245 4.23 -15.00 -24.45
CA LEU A 245 4.21 -13.95 -25.47
C LEU A 245 5.64 -13.69 -25.96
N SER A 246 6.16 -14.51 -26.87
CA SER A 246 7.33 -14.18 -27.67
C SER A 246 6.89 -13.94 -29.11
N ASP A 247 7.34 -12.81 -29.63
CA ASP A 247 7.39 -12.31 -31.00
C ASP A 247 6.41 -11.18 -31.34
N ALA A 248 6.81 -9.97 -30.92
CA ALA A 248 6.62 -8.76 -31.72
C ALA A 248 7.65 -7.69 -31.31
N GLY A 249 8.73 -7.56 -32.07
CA GLY A 249 9.53 -6.35 -32.13
C GLY A 249 10.74 -6.24 -31.20
N ARG A 250 11.67 -7.19 -31.25
CA ARG A 250 13.00 -6.99 -30.66
C ARG A 250 13.87 -6.16 -31.61
N VAL A 251 14.27 -4.97 -31.19
CA VAL A 251 15.43 -4.26 -31.71
C VAL A 251 16.67 -4.95 -31.12
N PRO A 252 17.68 -5.33 -31.90
CA PRO A 252 18.85 -6.04 -31.38
C PRO A 252 19.70 -5.12 -30.49
N ALA A 253 20.08 -5.63 -29.31
CA ALA A 253 21.02 -5.00 -28.41
C ALA A 253 22.46 -5.06 -29.02
N PRO A 254 23.31 -4.03 -28.82
CA PRO A 254 24.69 -4.09 -29.18
C PRO A 254 25.49 -5.05 -28.28
N GLU A 255 26.39 -5.82 -28.88
CA GLU A 255 27.25 -6.77 -28.17
C GLU A 255 28.17 -6.09 -27.14
N PRO A 256 28.51 -6.75 -26.04
CA PRO A 256 29.42 -6.19 -25.04
C PRO A 256 30.88 -6.24 -25.57
N SER A 257 31.48 -5.06 -25.63
CA SER A 257 32.91 -4.88 -25.90
C SER A 257 33.74 -5.46 -24.74
N SER A 258 34.67 -6.35 -25.08
CA SER A 258 35.63 -6.95 -24.17
C SER A 258 36.59 -5.90 -23.59
N ALA A 259 36.43 -5.53 -22.32
CA ALA A 259 37.39 -4.74 -21.59
C ALA A 259 38.29 -5.65 -20.73
N THR A 260 39.56 -5.58 -20.99
CA THR A 260 40.67 -6.24 -20.29
C THR A 260 40.84 -5.67 -18.88
N PRO A 261 41.15 -6.48 -17.84
CA PRO A 261 41.34 -5.94 -16.48
C PRO A 261 42.65 -5.18 -16.38
N ILE A 262 42.57 -3.92 -16.00
CA ILE A 262 43.73 -3.09 -15.65
C ILE A 262 44.08 -3.33 -14.19
N GLY A 263 45.32 -3.75 -13.95
CA GLY A 263 45.86 -4.06 -12.64
C GLY A 263 45.88 -2.87 -11.69
N GLY A 264 45.59 -3.13 -10.41
CA GLY A 264 45.64 -2.17 -9.33
C GLY A 264 47.07 -1.74 -9.00
N PRO A 265 47.29 -0.51 -8.54
CA PRO A 265 48.58 -0.06 -8.05
C PRO A 265 48.79 -0.46 -6.59
N ALA A 266 50.06 -0.75 -6.29
CA ALA A 266 50.61 -1.19 -5.01
C ALA A 266 50.39 -0.20 -3.87
N VAL A 267 50.17 -0.77 -2.68
CA VAL A 267 50.14 -0.06 -1.38
C VAL A 267 51.51 0.62 -1.13
N GLY A 268 51.54 1.94 -1.23
CA GLY A 268 52.65 2.78 -0.77
C GLY A 268 52.32 3.35 0.59
N THR A 269 53.07 2.93 1.62
CA THR A 269 53.09 3.58 2.94
C THR A 269 53.83 4.94 2.83
N GLY A 270 53.04 6.00 2.72
CA GLY A 270 53.54 7.37 2.78
C GLY A 270 52.81 8.18 3.85
N VAL A 271 53.44 8.38 4.99
CA VAL A 271 53.01 9.38 5.97
C VAL A 271 53.26 10.76 5.35
N GLY A 272 52.21 11.45 4.97
CA GLY A 272 52.25 12.85 4.52
C GLY A 272 51.60 13.77 5.55
N PRO A 273 52.07 15.00 5.70
CA PRO A 273 51.65 15.92 6.72
C PRO A 273 50.43 16.75 6.30
N GLY A 274 49.65 17.16 7.25
CA GLY A 274 48.67 18.24 7.08
C GLY A 274 47.22 17.73 7.19
N ALA A 275 46.64 17.89 8.38
CA ALA A 275 45.18 18.02 8.51
C ALA A 275 44.81 19.36 7.85
N ASP A 276 44.67 19.33 6.51
CA ASP A 276 43.96 20.40 5.82
C ASP A 276 42.50 20.31 6.27
N SER A 277 41.97 21.43 6.74
CA SER A 277 40.55 21.62 7.04
C SER A 277 39.78 21.37 5.76
N LEU A 278 39.28 20.14 5.62
CA LEU A 278 38.29 19.81 4.56
C LEU A 278 37.12 20.78 4.76
N GLU A 279 36.84 21.62 3.77
CA GLU A 279 35.63 22.43 3.79
C GLU A 279 34.41 21.50 4.04
N PRO A 280 33.44 21.93 4.86
CA PRO A 280 32.28 21.10 5.12
C PRO A 280 31.54 20.82 3.80
N LEU A 281 31.15 19.57 3.56
CA LEU A 281 30.36 19.20 2.39
C LEU A 281 29.09 20.05 2.31
N SER A 282 28.79 20.55 1.12
CA SER A 282 27.47 21.14 0.85
C SER A 282 26.34 20.10 1.07
N PRO A 283 25.10 20.53 1.33
CA PRO A 283 23.96 19.62 1.43
C PRO A 283 23.85 18.64 0.24
N ARG A 284 24.06 19.14 -0.98
CA ARG A 284 24.07 18.33 -2.21
C ARG A 284 25.15 17.26 -2.20
N GLU A 285 26.38 17.64 -1.82
CA GLU A 285 27.51 16.70 -1.74
C GLU A 285 27.31 15.67 -0.61
N LEU A 286 26.68 16.07 0.49
CA LEU A 286 26.34 15.21 1.61
C LEU A 286 25.38 14.09 1.17
N VAL A 287 24.32 14.45 0.41
CA VAL A 287 23.37 13.47 -0.13
C VAL A 287 24.08 12.52 -1.10
N LYS A 288 24.89 13.05 -2.04
CA LYS A 288 25.66 12.22 -2.97
C LYS A 288 26.64 11.29 -2.24
N ALA A 289 27.28 11.76 -1.17
CA ALA A 289 28.14 10.90 -0.36
C ALA A 289 27.37 9.78 0.35
N ALA A 290 26.12 10.02 0.77
CA ALA A 290 25.27 8.98 1.35
C ALA A 290 24.83 7.96 0.32
N LEU A 291 24.44 8.39 -0.87
CA LEU A 291 24.05 7.53 -2.00
C LEU A 291 25.21 6.65 -2.50
N ASP A 292 26.42 7.23 -2.54
CA ASP A 292 27.64 6.56 -3.00
C ASP A 292 28.37 5.76 -1.89
N PHE A 293 27.79 5.66 -0.69
CA PHE A 293 28.40 4.99 0.48
C PHE A 293 29.81 5.52 0.84
N ARG A 294 30.03 6.84 0.71
CA ARG A 294 31.31 7.50 0.94
C ARG A 294 31.43 8.17 2.32
N ALA A 295 30.84 7.57 3.35
CA ALA A 295 30.90 7.98 4.75
C ALA A 295 30.63 9.49 4.98
N PRO A 296 29.42 9.98 4.71
CA PRO A 296 29.09 11.38 4.96
C PRO A 296 29.30 11.73 6.46
N PRO A 297 29.78 12.95 6.79
CA PRO A 297 30.07 13.35 8.17
C PRO A 297 28.83 13.38 9.09
N ARG A 298 27.65 13.52 8.53
CA ARG A 298 26.35 13.34 9.17
C ARG A 298 25.36 12.72 8.18
N LEU A 299 24.20 12.28 8.66
CA LEU A 299 23.12 11.83 7.77
C LEU A 299 22.49 13.03 7.04
N PRO A 300 22.21 12.89 5.72
CA PRO A 300 21.32 13.83 5.04
C PRO A 300 19.91 13.81 5.63
N ARG A 301 19.19 14.93 5.55
CA ARG A 301 17.86 15.10 6.12
C ARG A 301 16.85 15.57 5.10
N GLN A 302 15.64 15.04 5.23
CA GLN A 302 14.46 15.56 4.56
C GLN A 302 13.22 15.38 5.43
N MET A 303 12.37 16.38 5.48
CA MET A 303 11.06 16.31 6.11
C MET A 303 10.00 16.61 5.06
N TRP A 304 9.05 15.70 4.89
CA TRP A 304 7.85 15.98 4.10
C TRP A 304 6.83 16.67 4.99
N VAL A 305 6.43 17.86 4.58
CA VAL A 305 5.49 18.69 5.36
C VAL A 305 4.18 18.78 4.64
N LEU A 306 3.15 18.18 5.19
CA LEU A 306 1.81 18.28 4.63
C LEU A 306 1.14 19.60 5.03
N PRO A 307 0.21 20.15 4.19
CA PRO A 307 -0.51 21.39 4.51
C PRO A 307 -1.21 21.36 5.86
N TRP A 308 -1.56 20.16 6.34
CA TRP A 308 -2.09 19.94 7.68
C TRP A 308 -1.15 20.45 8.78
N ALA A 309 0.15 20.12 8.70
CA ALA A 309 1.15 20.54 9.68
C ALA A 309 1.44 22.04 9.59
N GLN A 310 1.52 22.59 8.36
CA GLN A 310 1.72 24.03 8.13
C GLN A 310 0.61 24.87 8.77
N THR A 311 -0.61 24.37 8.74
CA THR A 311 -1.78 25.08 9.31
C THR A 311 -1.87 24.93 10.83
N ARG A 312 -1.53 23.77 11.38
CA ARG A 312 -1.78 23.43 12.78
C ARG A 312 -0.58 23.62 13.70
N HIS A 313 0.63 23.58 13.16
CA HIS A 313 1.89 23.61 13.92
C HIS A 313 2.95 24.53 13.30
N PRO A 314 2.58 25.78 12.90
CA PRO A 314 3.50 26.65 12.17
C PRO A 314 4.75 27.03 12.98
N GLU A 315 4.60 27.31 14.28
CA GLU A 315 5.71 27.71 15.16
C GLU A 315 6.68 26.56 15.42
N GLU A 316 6.16 25.36 15.67
CA GLU A 316 6.98 24.17 15.87
C GLU A 316 7.69 23.75 14.57
N LEU A 317 6.99 23.87 13.43
CA LEU A 317 7.58 23.62 12.12
C LEU A 317 8.76 24.56 11.86
N GLU A 318 8.58 25.87 12.03
CA GLU A 318 9.66 26.86 11.88
C GLU A 318 10.87 26.55 12.79
N ARG A 319 10.60 26.12 14.04
CA ARG A 319 11.65 25.70 14.96
C ARG A 319 12.40 24.47 14.44
N ILE A 320 11.68 23.43 13.96
CA ILE A 320 12.31 22.20 13.46
C ILE A 320 13.15 22.49 12.23
N GLU A 321 12.64 23.28 11.28
CA GLU A 321 13.36 23.65 10.04
C GLU A 321 14.61 24.49 10.32
N ARG A 322 14.56 25.36 11.32
CA ARG A 322 15.72 26.16 11.74
C ARG A 322 16.80 25.31 12.41
N ASP A 323 16.41 24.41 13.33
CA ASP A 323 17.34 23.60 14.12
C ASP A 323 17.89 22.41 13.31
N PHE A 324 17.11 21.92 12.32
CA PHE A 324 17.45 20.79 11.43
C PHE A 324 17.20 21.16 9.96
N PRO A 325 18.05 22.01 9.35
CA PRO A 325 17.87 22.41 7.95
C PRO A 325 17.90 21.20 7.02
N GLN A 326 17.06 21.25 5.99
CA GLN A 326 16.91 20.20 5.00
C GLN A 326 18.09 20.15 4.04
N ASP A 327 18.45 18.96 3.56
CA ASP A 327 19.49 18.77 2.54
C ASP A 327 18.92 18.49 1.15
N ILE A 328 17.63 18.14 1.09
CA ILE A 328 16.94 17.76 -0.14
C ILE A 328 15.71 18.64 -0.33
N ILE A 329 15.50 19.09 -1.55
CA ILE A 329 14.31 19.85 -1.94
C ILE A 329 13.74 19.33 -3.25
N THR A 330 12.42 19.32 -3.37
CA THR A 330 11.73 19.10 -4.66
C THR A 330 11.48 20.44 -5.33
N ILE A 331 11.63 20.51 -6.65
CA ILE A 331 11.26 21.71 -7.42
C ILE A 331 9.79 22.07 -7.11
N PRO A 332 9.50 23.30 -6.64
CA PRO A 332 8.14 23.68 -6.19
C PRO A 332 7.17 23.99 -7.32
N PHE A 333 7.60 23.87 -8.59
CA PHE A 333 6.79 24.10 -9.79
C PHE A 333 7.09 23.01 -10.82
N ALA A 334 6.07 22.60 -11.59
CA ALA A 334 6.19 21.49 -12.51
C ALA A 334 6.04 21.91 -13.98
N CYS A 335 5.15 22.84 -14.30
CA CYS A 335 4.83 23.21 -15.68
C CYS A 335 4.47 24.71 -15.81
N SER A 336 4.65 25.23 -17.03
CA SER A 336 4.37 26.64 -17.39
C SER A 336 2.89 26.94 -17.60
N GLU A 337 2.14 25.96 -18.09
CA GLU A 337 0.71 26.10 -18.36
C GLU A 337 -0.13 25.57 -17.19
N PRO A 338 -1.29 26.20 -16.89
CA PRO A 338 -2.23 25.66 -15.93
C PRO A 338 -2.68 24.26 -16.34
N VAL A 339 -2.42 23.27 -15.48
CA VAL A 339 -2.89 21.92 -15.72
C VAL A 339 -4.41 21.89 -15.56
N PRO A 340 -5.17 21.34 -16.53
CA PRO A 340 -6.61 21.22 -16.40
C PRO A 340 -6.99 20.47 -15.13
N GLY A 341 -8.06 20.93 -14.51
CA GLY A 341 -8.57 20.42 -13.25
C GLY A 341 -9.38 21.50 -12.55
N GLY A 342 -9.87 21.21 -11.37
CA GLY A 342 -10.65 22.17 -10.60
C GLY A 342 -10.70 21.85 -9.12
N GLY A 343 -10.74 22.89 -8.28
CA GLY A 343 -10.76 22.75 -6.84
C GLY A 343 -9.38 22.73 -6.20
N ASN A 344 -9.35 22.46 -4.89
CA ASN A 344 -8.14 22.33 -4.11
C ASN A 344 -8.03 20.88 -3.60
N ALA A 345 -6.98 20.17 -4.00
CA ALA A 345 -6.75 18.77 -3.62
C ALA A 345 -6.72 18.52 -2.12
N HIS A 346 -6.33 19.53 -1.32
CA HIS A 346 -6.17 19.43 0.13
C HIS A 346 -7.33 20.08 0.94
N ALA A 347 -8.37 20.60 0.27
CA ALA A 347 -9.53 21.16 0.94
C ALA A 347 -10.69 20.16 0.96
N VAL A 348 -11.55 20.27 1.98
CA VAL A 348 -12.82 19.52 2.03
C VAL A 348 -13.68 19.83 0.81
N GLY A 349 -14.23 18.78 0.19
CA GLY A 349 -15.06 18.88 -1.01
C GLY A 349 -14.57 18.00 -2.14
N THR A 350 -14.86 18.41 -3.37
CA THR A 350 -14.46 17.69 -4.59
C THR A 350 -13.33 18.41 -5.33
N PHE A 351 -12.41 17.64 -5.85
CA PHE A 351 -11.31 18.08 -6.70
C PHE A 351 -11.24 17.20 -7.94
N VAL A 352 -10.99 17.81 -9.09
CA VAL A 352 -10.76 17.08 -10.35
C VAL A 352 -9.31 17.27 -10.76
N ASP A 353 -8.58 16.15 -10.90
CA ASP A 353 -7.18 16.19 -11.31
C ASP A 353 -7.00 16.39 -12.83
N ALA A 354 -5.75 16.56 -13.24
CA ALA A 354 -5.38 16.76 -14.65
C ALA A 354 -5.77 15.61 -15.59
N TRP A 355 -6.02 14.42 -15.06
CA TRP A 355 -6.44 13.24 -15.80
C TRP A 355 -7.96 13.10 -15.88
N GLY A 356 -8.71 14.02 -15.22
CA GLY A 356 -10.16 14.01 -15.14
C GLY A 356 -10.72 13.06 -14.08
N CYS A 357 -9.89 12.59 -13.13
CA CYS A 357 -10.35 11.82 -11.99
C CYS A 357 -10.95 12.74 -10.93
N THR A 358 -12.14 12.40 -10.43
CA THR A 358 -12.81 13.16 -9.38
C THR A 358 -12.49 12.58 -8.03
N PHE A 359 -11.88 13.39 -7.17
CA PHE A 359 -11.56 13.07 -5.79
C PHE A 359 -12.61 13.68 -4.86
N GLU A 360 -12.96 12.97 -3.84
CA GLU A 360 -13.75 13.46 -2.70
C GLU A 360 -12.85 13.52 -1.47
N ASN A 361 -12.85 14.66 -0.79
CA ASN A 361 -12.05 14.90 0.39
C ASN A 361 -12.94 15.31 1.57
N LEU A 362 -12.79 14.63 2.70
CA LEU A 362 -13.52 14.87 3.95
C LEU A 362 -12.71 15.63 5.01
N GLN A 363 -11.41 15.81 4.80
CA GLN A 363 -10.51 16.42 5.79
C GLN A 363 -9.58 17.43 5.14
N ASP A 364 -9.46 18.62 5.72
CA ASP A 364 -8.50 19.62 5.27
C ASP A 364 -7.05 19.19 5.51
N GLY A 365 -6.19 19.51 4.54
CA GLY A 365 -4.74 19.30 4.63
C GLY A 365 -4.24 17.95 4.15
N ILE A 366 -5.13 17.07 3.68
CA ILE A 366 -4.78 15.79 3.02
C ILE A 366 -5.45 15.71 1.64
N ILE A 367 -5.01 14.76 0.82
CA ILE A 367 -5.65 14.46 -0.46
C ILE A 367 -6.80 13.47 -0.23
N GLY A 368 -7.93 13.68 -0.89
CA GLY A 368 -9.08 12.79 -0.85
C GLY A 368 -8.91 11.51 -1.68
N GLN A 369 -10.00 10.77 -1.86
CA GLN A 369 -10.04 9.53 -2.63
C GLN A 369 -10.86 9.66 -3.92
N VAL A 370 -10.49 8.93 -4.95
CA VAL A 370 -11.29 8.81 -6.17
C VAL A 370 -12.52 7.95 -5.88
N LYS A 371 -13.71 8.54 -6.00
CA LYS A 371 -15.00 7.85 -5.84
C LYS A 371 -15.70 7.59 -7.17
N ALA A 372 -15.38 8.35 -8.21
CA ALA A 372 -15.86 8.11 -9.57
C ALA A 372 -14.65 7.93 -10.49
N PRO A 373 -14.25 6.69 -10.80
CA PRO A 373 -13.15 6.42 -11.70
C PRO A 373 -13.50 6.87 -13.11
N ARG A 374 -12.50 7.38 -13.85
CA ARG A 374 -12.70 7.92 -15.22
C ARG A 374 -13.01 6.82 -16.24
N LEU A 375 -12.55 5.58 -15.99
CA LEU A 375 -12.71 4.43 -16.86
C LEU A 375 -13.55 3.36 -16.17
N ALA A 376 -14.85 3.62 -15.98
CA ALA A 376 -15.80 2.62 -15.52
C ALA A 376 -15.94 1.48 -16.54
N ASP A 377 -15.89 1.82 -17.84
CA ASP A 377 -15.92 0.88 -18.96
C ASP A 377 -14.70 1.08 -19.86
N TRP A 378 -14.14 -0.03 -20.39
CA TRP A 378 -12.96 0.02 -21.26
C TRP A 378 -13.21 0.68 -22.61
N SER A 379 -14.47 0.78 -23.07
CA SER A 379 -14.83 1.51 -24.29
C SER A 379 -14.44 2.99 -24.23
N GLU A 380 -14.30 3.57 -23.02
CA GLU A 380 -13.90 4.97 -22.83
C GLU A 380 -12.37 5.18 -22.87
N ALA A 381 -11.57 4.12 -22.88
CA ALA A 381 -10.10 4.20 -22.80
C ALA A 381 -9.46 4.87 -24.03
N ALA A 382 -10.11 4.78 -25.21
CA ALA A 382 -9.63 5.44 -26.43
C ALA A 382 -9.66 6.96 -26.30
N ASP A 383 -10.68 7.50 -25.63
CA ASP A 383 -10.92 8.94 -25.47
C ASP A 383 -10.23 9.52 -24.22
N LEU A 384 -9.45 8.72 -23.50
CA LEU A 384 -8.72 9.17 -22.32
C LEU A 384 -7.69 10.24 -22.71
N ARG A 385 -7.87 11.45 -22.19
CA ARG A 385 -6.94 12.56 -22.34
C ARG A 385 -5.74 12.41 -21.39
N PHE A 386 -4.55 12.53 -21.95
CA PHE A 386 -3.30 12.65 -21.19
C PHE A 386 -2.98 14.13 -20.96
N PRO A 387 -2.56 14.56 -19.77
CA PRO A 387 -2.31 15.97 -19.45
C PRO A 387 -0.96 16.44 -20.03
N ARG A 388 -0.93 16.68 -21.34
CA ARG A 388 0.30 17.07 -22.05
C ARG A 388 0.88 18.41 -21.58
N GLU A 389 0.09 19.24 -20.90
CA GLU A 389 0.52 20.46 -20.23
C GLU A 389 1.63 20.20 -19.19
N ARG A 390 1.68 19.00 -18.61
CA ARG A 390 2.76 18.58 -17.72
C ARG A 390 4.13 18.45 -18.42
N LEU A 391 4.13 18.37 -19.74
CA LEU A 391 5.34 18.31 -20.55
C LEU A 391 5.94 19.69 -20.85
N GLU A 392 5.20 20.77 -20.58
CA GLU A 392 5.63 22.16 -20.77
C GLU A 392 6.40 22.67 -19.53
N VAL A 393 7.63 22.18 -19.33
CA VAL A 393 8.46 22.55 -18.18
C VAL A 393 9.22 23.84 -18.44
N GLU A 394 9.20 24.77 -17.48
CA GLU A 394 9.92 26.06 -17.57
C GLU A 394 11.43 25.89 -17.29
N LEU A 395 12.16 25.39 -18.28
CA LEU A 395 13.56 24.96 -18.16
C LEU A 395 14.48 26.08 -17.58
N GLU A 396 14.29 27.35 -17.99
CA GLU A 396 15.08 28.48 -17.47
C GLU A 396 14.86 28.69 -15.97
N LYS A 397 13.62 28.51 -15.48
CA LYS A 397 13.34 28.59 -14.05
C LYS A 397 13.97 27.42 -13.29
N VAL A 398 13.95 26.21 -13.86
CA VAL A 398 14.59 25.03 -13.27
C VAL A 398 16.11 25.27 -13.15
N THR A 399 16.75 25.71 -14.24
CA THR A 399 18.18 26.02 -14.24
C THR A 399 18.52 27.10 -13.19
N ALA A 400 17.75 28.20 -13.15
CA ALA A 400 17.96 29.26 -12.17
C ALA A 400 17.78 28.76 -10.72
N PHE A 401 16.77 27.92 -10.46
CA PHE A 401 16.54 27.33 -9.14
C PHE A 401 17.69 26.42 -8.72
N CYS A 402 18.10 25.48 -9.58
CA CYS A 402 19.19 24.53 -9.30
C CYS A 402 20.54 25.25 -9.12
N GLY A 403 20.79 26.33 -9.87
CA GLY A 403 22.00 27.16 -9.73
C GLY A 403 21.99 28.08 -8.51
N GLY A 404 20.82 28.35 -7.93
CA GLY A 404 20.64 29.22 -6.77
C GLY A 404 20.65 28.49 -5.41
N THR A 405 20.86 27.18 -5.38
CA THR A 405 20.80 26.37 -4.14
C THR A 405 21.92 25.33 -4.08
N ASP A 406 22.44 25.12 -2.86
CA ASP A 406 23.36 24.03 -2.54
C ASP A 406 22.67 22.74 -2.10
N LEU A 407 21.33 22.74 -2.05
CA LEU A 407 20.53 21.57 -1.71
C LEU A 407 20.56 20.54 -2.85
N PHE A 408 20.36 19.28 -2.52
CA PHE A 408 20.09 18.22 -3.50
C PHE A 408 18.68 18.39 -4.06
N VAL A 409 18.53 18.49 -5.37
CA VAL A 409 17.28 18.88 -6.01
C VAL A 409 16.62 17.68 -6.68
N LEU A 410 15.42 17.35 -6.24
CA LEU A 410 14.52 16.36 -6.88
C LEU A 410 13.69 17.03 -7.98
N ALA A 411 13.42 16.30 -9.06
CA ALA A 411 12.56 16.75 -10.15
C ALA A 411 11.14 17.14 -9.66
N GLY A 412 10.52 18.10 -10.33
CA GLY A 412 9.15 18.55 -10.05
C GLY A 412 8.07 17.62 -10.60
N THR A 413 8.40 16.38 -10.91
CA THR A 413 7.48 15.34 -11.36
C THR A 413 7.65 14.06 -10.55
N CYS A 414 6.59 13.26 -10.47
CA CYS A 414 6.60 11.98 -9.78
C CYS A 414 5.60 11.01 -10.47
N PRO A 415 6.04 10.32 -11.55
CA PRO A 415 5.27 9.26 -12.18
C PRO A 415 4.81 8.20 -11.19
N ARG A 416 3.57 7.76 -11.35
CA ARG A 416 2.92 6.76 -10.49
C ARG A 416 2.04 5.83 -11.32
N PRO A 417 2.62 4.91 -12.09
CA PRO A 417 1.88 4.10 -13.05
C PRO A 417 0.76 3.26 -12.43
N PHE A 418 1.00 2.58 -11.33
CA PHE A 418 0.01 1.73 -10.69
C PHE A 418 -1.09 2.54 -9.99
N GLU A 419 -0.71 3.52 -9.18
CA GLU A 419 -1.68 4.39 -8.51
C GLU A 419 -2.53 5.18 -9.51
N ARG A 420 -1.94 5.60 -10.64
CA ARG A 420 -2.68 6.24 -11.73
C ARG A 420 -3.71 5.31 -12.36
N LEU A 421 -3.39 4.03 -12.53
CA LEU A 421 -4.36 3.04 -12.99
C LEU A 421 -5.50 2.86 -11.98
N GLN A 422 -5.19 2.87 -10.67
CA GLN A 422 -6.21 2.82 -9.62
C GLN A 422 -7.15 4.03 -9.68
N PHE A 423 -6.62 5.24 -9.89
CA PHE A 423 -7.44 6.44 -10.03
C PHE A 423 -8.31 6.42 -11.29
N LEU A 424 -7.77 5.92 -12.39
CA LEU A 424 -8.47 5.88 -13.67
C LEU A 424 -9.54 4.79 -13.71
N ARG A 425 -9.24 3.58 -13.22
CA ARG A 425 -10.09 2.38 -13.33
C ARG A 425 -10.93 2.11 -12.09
N GLY A 426 -10.52 2.63 -10.93
CA GLY A 426 -10.99 2.20 -9.62
C GLY A 426 -10.20 0.98 -9.14
N SER A 427 -9.83 0.97 -7.86
CA SER A 427 -8.91 -0.03 -7.33
C SER A 427 -9.45 -1.46 -7.44
N GLU A 428 -10.73 -1.69 -7.07
CA GLU A 428 -11.34 -3.03 -7.14
C GLU A 428 -11.36 -3.55 -8.58
N ALA A 429 -11.82 -2.72 -9.54
CA ALA A 429 -11.88 -3.11 -10.95
C ALA A 429 -10.48 -3.36 -11.54
N LEU A 430 -9.47 -2.54 -11.15
CA LEU A 430 -8.10 -2.75 -11.57
C LEU A 430 -7.52 -4.07 -11.04
N TYR A 431 -7.74 -4.41 -9.77
CA TYR A 431 -7.28 -5.68 -9.21
C TYR A 431 -7.91 -6.87 -9.92
N LEU A 432 -9.19 -6.79 -10.25
CA LEU A 432 -9.87 -7.80 -11.04
C LEU A 432 -9.26 -7.90 -12.46
N ASP A 433 -9.00 -6.78 -13.12
CA ASP A 433 -8.40 -6.76 -14.46
C ASP A 433 -6.95 -7.29 -14.44
N LEU A 434 -6.15 -7.01 -13.41
CA LEU A 434 -4.76 -7.46 -13.29
C LEU A 434 -4.60 -8.98 -13.19
N ASN A 435 -5.55 -9.69 -12.61
CA ASN A 435 -5.49 -11.16 -12.57
C ASN A 435 -5.64 -11.82 -13.95
N ARG A 436 -6.39 -11.18 -14.86
CA ARG A 436 -6.55 -11.58 -16.27
C ARG A 436 -6.56 -10.32 -17.13
N PRO A 437 -5.38 -9.73 -17.42
CA PRO A 437 -5.31 -8.43 -18.04
C PRO A 437 -5.99 -8.40 -19.41
N PRO A 438 -7.06 -7.58 -19.60
CA PRO A 438 -7.61 -7.37 -20.92
C PRO A 438 -6.63 -6.55 -21.78
N ALA A 439 -6.77 -6.67 -23.11
CA ALA A 439 -5.89 -5.97 -24.04
C ALA A 439 -5.92 -4.44 -23.85
N GLU A 440 -7.05 -3.91 -23.44
CA GLU A 440 -7.26 -2.48 -23.17
C GLU A 440 -6.44 -2.00 -21.96
N LEU A 441 -6.31 -2.82 -20.90
CA LEU A 441 -5.45 -2.49 -19.76
C LEU A 441 -3.98 -2.47 -20.18
N LEU A 442 -3.51 -3.49 -20.90
CA LEU A 442 -2.12 -3.56 -21.37
C LEU A 442 -1.78 -2.37 -22.29
N GLU A 443 -2.70 -2.00 -23.18
CA GLU A 443 -2.54 -0.83 -24.03
C GLU A 443 -2.53 0.48 -23.21
N LEU A 444 -3.38 0.61 -22.19
CA LEU A 444 -3.35 1.76 -21.30
C LEU A 444 -2.02 1.87 -20.54
N ILE A 445 -1.51 0.76 -20.01
CA ILE A 445 -0.20 0.71 -19.34
C ILE A 445 0.90 1.18 -20.31
N ARG A 446 0.92 0.67 -21.54
CA ARG A 446 1.88 1.08 -22.55
C ARG A 446 1.80 2.58 -22.88
N ARG A 447 0.60 3.15 -22.96
CA ARG A 447 0.39 4.59 -23.20
C ARG A 447 0.83 5.44 -22.02
N LEU A 448 0.51 5.02 -20.79
CA LEU A 448 0.96 5.67 -19.55
C LEU A 448 2.48 5.68 -19.45
N HIS A 449 3.10 4.53 -19.70
CA HIS A 449 4.56 4.40 -19.69
C HIS A 449 5.22 5.34 -20.70
N ALA A 450 4.73 5.35 -21.96
CA ALA A 450 5.24 6.25 -22.97
C ALA A 450 5.14 7.73 -22.57
N PHE A 451 4.02 8.14 -21.98
CA PHE A 451 3.82 9.49 -21.47
C PHE A 451 4.79 9.83 -20.33
N TYR A 452 4.96 8.93 -19.35
CA TYR A 452 5.88 9.14 -18.23
C TYR A 452 7.34 9.13 -18.69
N MET A 453 7.70 8.32 -19.68
CA MET A 453 9.04 8.37 -20.29
C MET A 453 9.32 9.70 -21.00
N GLU A 454 8.31 10.28 -21.67
CA GLU A 454 8.41 11.62 -22.27
C GLU A 454 8.60 12.68 -21.17
N GLU A 455 7.79 12.66 -20.12
CA GLU A 455 7.87 13.58 -18.98
C GLU A 455 9.23 13.48 -18.27
N LEU A 456 9.65 12.28 -17.88
CA LEU A 456 10.94 12.05 -17.23
C LEU A 456 12.13 12.45 -18.12
N THR A 457 12.03 12.26 -19.44
CA THR A 457 13.08 12.67 -20.38
C THR A 457 13.29 14.18 -20.39
N ILE A 458 12.24 14.96 -20.23
CA ILE A 458 12.35 16.43 -20.14
C ILE A 458 13.10 16.81 -18.87
N TRP A 459 12.69 16.24 -17.72
CA TRP A 459 13.33 16.50 -16.44
C TRP A 459 14.77 15.99 -16.35
N ALA A 460 15.08 14.83 -16.96
CA ALA A 460 16.43 14.27 -17.00
C ALA A 460 17.44 15.18 -17.71
N LYS A 461 16.98 16.05 -18.61
CA LYS A 461 17.83 17.04 -19.32
C LYS A 461 18.06 18.33 -18.55
N THR A 462 17.43 18.51 -17.38
CA THR A 462 17.62 19.68 -16.51
C THR A 462 18.77 19.46 -15.53
N GLU A 463 19.05 20.45 -14.68
CA GLU A 463 20.10 20.42 -13.67
C GLU A 463 19.68 19.80 -12.34
N VAL A 464 18.49 19.17 -12.24
CA VAL A 464 18.08 18.43 -11.05
C VAL A 464 19.08 17.30 -10.74
N ASP A 465 19.20 16.90 -9.49
CA ASP A 465 20.11 15.83 -9.08
C ASP A 465 19.48 14.44 -9.21
N ALA A 466 18.14 14.32 -9.06
CA ALA A 466 17.45 13.05 -9.14
C ALA A 466 16.09 13.15 -9.83
N LEU A 467 15.67 12.05 -10.46
CA LEU A 467 14.30 11.78 -10.87
C LEU A 467 13.57 11.00 -9.76
N THR A 468 12.30 11.31 -9.56
CA THR A 468 11.46 10.64 -8.57
C THR A 468 10.26 9.99 -9.22
N PHE A 469 9.88 8.82 -8.70
CA PHE A 469 8.63 8.14 -9.04
C PHE A 469 8.10 7.40 -7.81
N MET A 470 6.83 7.04 -7.81
CA MET A 470 6.21 6.37 -6.67
C MET A 470 5.09 5.45 -7.12
N ASP A 471 4.82 4.45 -6.31
CA ASP A 471 3.58 3.67 -6.29
C ASP A 471 3.48 2.90 -4.98
N ASP A 472 2.30 2.87 -4.39
CA ASP A 472 2.06 2.14 -3.14
C ASP A 472 1.76 0.66 -3.44
N TRP A 473 2.78 -0.18 -3.27
CA TRP A 473 2.72 -1.60 -3.59
C TRP A 473 2.36 -2.50 -2.42
N GLY A 474 2.42 -1.98 -1.20
CA GLY A 474 2.26 -2.78 0.01
C GLY A 474 1.02 -2.42 0.83
N SER A 475 0.39 -3.44 1.39
CA SER A 475 -0.40 -3.32 2.60
C SER A 475 0.53 -3.29 3.83
N GLN A 476 -0.01 -3.28 5.04
CA GLN A 476 0.82 -3.36 6.25
C GLN A 476 1.51 -4.73 6.44
N ARG A 477 1.16 -5.76 5.67
CA ARG A 477 1.62 -7.14 5.88
C ARG A 477 2.21 -7.80 4.65
N ALA A 478 1.80 -7.42 3.45
CA ALA A 478 2.20 -8.06 2.20
C ALA A 478 2.04 -7.11 1.03
N LEU A 479 2.61 -7.48 -0.11
CA LEU A 479 2.32 -6.83 -1.40
C LEU A 479 0.81 -6.88 -1.71
N LEU A 480 0.35 -5.91 -2.49
CA LEU A 480 -1.03 -5.85 -2.98
C LEU A 480 -1.30 -6.82 -4.13
N VAL A 481 -0.26 -7.18 -4.88
CA VAL A 481 -0.31 -8.11 -6.02
C VAL A 481 0.81 -9.14 -5.92
N ALA A 482 0.66 -10.28 -6.59
CA ALA A 482 1.71 -11.30 -6.63
C ALA A 482 3.04 -10.73 -7.16
N PRO A 483 4.19 -11.06 -6.54
CA PRO A 483 5.50 -10.58 -7.00
C PRO A 483 5.78 -10.91 -8.46
N GLU A 484 5.30 -12.06 -8.95
CA GLU A 484 5.45 -12.50 -10.34
C GLU A 484 4.72 -11.56 -11.30
N LEU A 485 3.49 -11.18 -10.97
CA LEU A 485 2.69 -10.21 -11.74
C LEU A 485 3.36 -8.84 -11.77
N TRP A 486 3.89 -8.39 -10.62
CA TRP A 486 4.64 -7.15 -10.51
C TRP A 486 5.89 -7.18 -11.40
N ARG A 487 6.66 -8.29 -11.39
CA ARG A 487 7.86 -8.48 -12.23
C ARG A 487 7.54 -8.48 -13.70
N GLU A 488 6.42 -9.09 -14.09
CA GLU A 488 5.99 -9.17 -15.50
C GLU A 488 5.54 -7.81 -16.04
N ILE A 489 4.72 -7.07 -15.30
CA ILE A 489 4.03 -5.86 -15.80
C ILE A 489 4.76 -4.58 -15.42
N PHE A 490 5.16 -4.41 -14.14
CA PHE A 490 5.58 -3.12 -13.60
C PHE A 490 7.10 -2.96 -13.46
N LYS A 491 7.84 -4.02 -13.11
CA LYS A 491 9.31 -3.95 -13.04
C LYS A 491 9.95 -3.38 -14.31
N PRO A 492 9.53 -3.75 -15.55
CA PRO A 492 10.09 -3.17 -16.76
C PRO A 492 9.91 -1.65 -16.86
N LEU A 493 8.78 -1.11 -16.37
CA LEU A 493 8.53 0.33 -16.39
C LEU A 493 9.54 1.07 -15.50
N TYR A 494 9.74 0.59 -14.26
CA TYR A 494 10.72 1.17 -13.33
C TYR A 494 12.16 1.00 -13.82
N ALA A 495 12.48 -0.13 -14.43
CA ALA A 495 13.80 -0.35 -15.05
C ALA A 495 14.10 0.72 -16.10
N ASP A 496 13.13 1.07 -16.94
CA ASP A 496 13.27 2.14 -17.94
C ASP A 496 13.44 3.52 -17.30
N TYR A 497 12.73 3.82 -16.19
CA TYR A 497 12.85 5.09 -15.46
C TYR A 497 14.24 5.23 -14.82
N VAL A 498 14.72 4.18 -14.14
CA VAL A 498 16.06 4.15 -13.53
C VAL A 498 17.14 4.27 -14.60
N ALA A 499 17.05 3.48 -15.67
CA ALA A 499 18.01 3.54 -16.77
C ALA A 499 18.03 4.92 -17.45
N LEU A 500 16.88 5.60 -17.56
CA LEU A 500 16.79 6.96 -18.07
C LEU A 500 17.54 7.95 -17.15
N ALA A 501 17.29 7.88 -15.85
CA ALA A 501 17.96 8.73 -14.86
C ALA A 501 19.49 8.57 -14.98
N HIS A 502 19.99 7.35 -14.92
CA HIS A 502 21.42 7.05 -14.97
C HIS A 502 22.07 7.47 -16.30
N ARG A 503 21.42 7.27 -17.46
CA ARG A 503 21.91 7.75 -18.75
C ARG A 503 22.15 9.26 -18.80
N HIS A 504 21.42 10.01 -17.99
CA HIS A 504 21.55 11.47 -17.87
C HIS A 504 22.38 11.90 -16.65
N GLY A 505 23.03 10.96 -15.95
CA GLY A 505 23.84 11.26 -14.76
C GLY A 505 23.00 11.70 -13.56
N LYS A 506 21.73 11.30 -13.50
CA LYS A 506 20.82 11.59 -12.39
C LYS A 506 20.66 10.35 -11.52
N HIS A 507 20.35 10.57 -10.24
CA HIS A 507 19.91 9.49 -9.36
C HIS A 507 18.42 9.17 -9.56
N ALA A 508 18.03 7.96 -9.19
CA ALA A 508 16.65 7.47 -9.22
C ALA A 508 16.14 7.24 -7.80
N PHE A 509 15.06 7.92 -7.42
CA PHE A 509 14.42 7.85 -6.10
C PHE A 509 13.01 7.28 -6.25
N MET A 510 12.66 6.30 -5.44
CA MET A 510 11.33 5.71 -5.42
C MET A 510 10.70 5.78 -4.03
N HIS A 511 9.40 6.14 -3.97
CA HIS A 511 8.57 5.93 -2.80
C HIS A 511 7.59 4.77 -3.02
N SER A 512 7.41 3.96 -1.98
CA SER A 512 6.36 2.94 -1.94
C SER A 512 5.93 2.65 -0.51
N ASP A 513 4.67 2.89 -0.21
CA ASP A 513 4.09 2.55 1.08
C ASP A 513 3.90 1.03 1.25
N GLY A 514 3.83 0.62 2.53
CA GLY A 514 3.50 -0.72 2.96
C GLY A 514 4.66 -1.72 2.92
N HIS A 515 4.28 -2.99 3.06
CA HIS A 515 5.20 -4.13 3.09
C HIS A 515 5.57 -4.55 1.67
N ILE A 516 6.80 -4.24 1.24
CA ILE A 516 7.31 -4.47 -0.12
C ILE A 516 8.59 -5.32 -0.16
N THR A 517 8.86 -6.07 0.91
CA THR A 517 10.11 -6.83 1.08
C THR A 517 10.45 -7.74 -0.10
N GLU A 518 9.44 -8.31 -0.76
CA GLU A 518 9.59 -9.26 -1.86
C GLU A 518 10.10 -8.63 -3.16
N ILE A 519 9.89 -7.32 -3.36
CA ILE A 519 10.33 -6.62 -4.57
C ILE A 519 11.58 -5.74 -4.35
N ILE A 520 12.06 -5.58 -3.11
CA ILE A 520 13.31 -4.83 -2.85
C ILE A 520 14.50 -5.41 -3.63
N PRO A 521 14.70 -6.74 -3.71
CA PRO A 521 15.77 -7.30 -4.55
C PRO A 521 15.67 -6.91 -6.02
N ASP A 522 14.45 -6.83 -6.55
CA ASP A 522 14.19 -6.43 -7.93
C ASP A 522 14.50 -4.92 -8.14
N LEU A 523 14.19 -4.08 -7.14
CA LEU A 523 14.51 -2.65 -7.17
C LEU A 523 16.03 -2.43 -7.14
N ILE A 524 16.76 -3.21 -6.35
CA ILE A 524 18.23 -3.21 -6.33
C ILE A 524 18.78 -3.67 -7.69
N GLU A 525 18.24 -4.76 -8.27
CA GLU A 525 18.66 -5.30 -9.56
C GLU A 525 18.54 -4.28 -10.69
N ILE A 526 17.46 -3.49 -10.73
CA ILE A 526 17.28 -2.43 -11.74
C ILE A 526 18.12 -1.19 -11.46
N GLY A 527 18.83 -1.13 -10.33
CA GLY A 527 19.77 -0.06 -9.96
C GLY A 527 19.13 1.15 -9.28
N LEU A 528 18.03 0.98 -8.54
CA LEU A 528 17.43 2.07 -7.77
C LEU A 528 18.43 2.62 -6.73
N ASP A 529 18.63 3.95 -6.69
CA ASP A 529 19.60 4.57 -5.78
C ASP A 529 19.04 4.77 -4.38
N ALA A 530 17.78 5.21 -4.27
CA ALA A 530 17.15 5.47 -2.97
C ALA A 530 15.70 5.00 -2.92
N LEU A 531 15.33 4.33 -1.83
CA LEU A 531 14.00 3.80 -1.56
C LEU A 531 13.43 4.43 -0.28
N ASN A 532 12.32 5.15 -0.41
CA ASN A 532 11.47 5.53 0.71
C ASN A 532 10.36 4.48 0.89
N SER A 533 10.21 3.96 2.10
CA SER A 533 9.20 2.97 2.39
C SER A 533 8.90 2.86 3.90
N GLN A 534 7.78 2.25 4.25
CA GLN A 534 7.36 1.99 5.62
C GLN A 534 8.20 0.85 6.26
N VAL A 535 9.47 1.11 6.51
CA VAL A 535 10.46 0.10 6.96
C VAL A 535 10.09 -0.60 8.27
N PHE A 536 9.24 0.01 9.12
CA PHE A 536 8.84 -0.55 10.40
C PHE A 536 7.87 -1.74 10.26
N CYS A 537 6.96 -1.73 9.30
CA CYS A 537 6.07 -2.87 9.06
C CYS A 537 6.79 -4.08 8.45
N MET A 538 7.97 -3.86 7.85
CA MET A 538 8.83 -4.90 7.27
C MET A 538 9.92 -5.42 8.21
N GLY A 539 10.14 -4.74 9.36
CA GLY A 539 11.20 -5.08 10.31
C GLY A 539 12.55 -4.45 9.96
N VAL A 540 12.87 -3.35 10.65
CA VAL A 540 14.07 -2.51 10.41
C VAL A 540 15.37 -3.34 10.42
N GLU A 541 15.54 -4.22 11.41
CA GLU A 541 16.74 -5.04 11.56
C GLU A 541 16.88 -6.08 10.45
N GLU A 542 15.76 -6.69 10.04
CA GLU A 542 15.73 -7.67 8.96
C GLU A 542 16.08 -7.03 7.61
N LEU A 543 15.48 -5.88 7.31
CA LEU A 543 15.81 -5.13 6.11
C LEU A 543 17.29 -4.72 6.10
N GLY A 544 17.81 -4.23 7.24
CA GLY A 544 19.22 -3.87 7.37
C GLY A 544 20.16 -5.06 7.18
N ARG A 545 19.81 -6.21 7.72
CA ARG A 545 20.59 -7.45 7.54
C ARG A 545 20.63 -7.90 6.07
N ARG A 546 19.52 -7.72 5.32
CA ARG A 546 19.40 -8.17 3.94
C ARG A 546 19.95 -7.20 2.92
N PHE A 547 19.73 -5.91 3.10
CA PHE A 547 19.87 -4.93 2.01
C PHE A 547 20.76 -3.71 2.35
N ALA A 548 21.24 -3.55 3.61
CA ALA A 548 22.08 -2.43 3.94
C ALA A 548 23.43 -2.49 3.19
N GLY A 549 23.76 -1.42 2.50
CA GLY A 549 24.95 -1.32 1.63
C GLY A 549 24.68 -1.63 0.16
N GLU A 550 23.47 -2.08 -0.20
CA GLU A 550 23.06 -2.36 -1.58
C GLU A 550 22.11 -1.29 -2.15
N ILE A 551 21.36 -0.59 -1.28
CA ILE A 551 20.45 0.49 -1.62
C ILE A 551 20.46 1.53 -0.50
N THR A 552 20.20 2.79 -0.82
CA THR A 552 20.01 3.83 0.20
C THR A 552 18.56 3.82 0.69
N PHE A 553 18.36 3.60 2.00
CA PHE A 553 17.07 3.79 2.64
C PHE A 553 16.81 5.29 2.87
N TRP A 554 15.77 5.81 2.27
CA TRP A 554 15.32 7.18 2.39
C TRP A 554 14.18 7.29 3.40
N GLY A 555 14.49 7.12 4.69
CA GLY A 555 13.53 7.01 5.79
C GLY A 555 12.78 5.68 5.71
N GLU A 556 11.60 5.51 6.27
CA GLU A 556 10.69 6.47 6.88
C GLU A 556 10.47 6.12 8.37
N MET A 557 10.24 7.14 9.24
CA MET A 557 9.83 6.88 10.62
C MET A 557 8.35 6.48 10.66
N ASP A 558 8.00 5.50 11.52
CA ASP A 558 6.65 4.98 11.67
C ASP A 558 5.63 6.10 11.96
N ARG A 559 4.88 6.46 10.93
CA ARG A 559 3.82 7.48 10.98
C ARG A 559 2.48 6.94 11.48
N GLN A 560 2.34 5.63 11.63
CA GLN A 560 1.08 5.03 12.07
C GLN A 560 0.99 4.85 13.58
N GLN A 561 2.06 4.47 14.24
CA GLN A 561 2.09 4.19 15.67
C GLN A 561 3.03 5.14 16.43
N LEU A 562 4.29 5.24 15.99
CA LEU A 562 5.30 5.99 16.74
C LEU A 562 5.07 7.51 16.68
N LEU A 563 4.92 8.09 15.49
CA LEU A 563 4.74 9.55 15.37
C LEU A 563 3.50 10.07 16.10
N PRO A 564 2.31 9.43 16.04
CA PRO A 564 1.12 9.94 16.72
C PRO A 564 1.06 9.57 18.20
N ARG A 565 1.61 8.44 18.64
CA ARG A 565 1.37 7.88 19.97
C ARG A 565 2.62 7.65 20.80
N GLY A 566 3.77 7.50 20.17
CA GLY A 566 5.04 7.24 20.83
C GLY A 566 5.47 8.38 21.75
N THR A 567 6.28 8.04 22.74
CA THR A 567 7.03 9.02 23.52
C THR A 567 8.29 9.42 22.76
N THR A 568 8.87 10.59 23.06
CA THR A 568 10.14 11.05 22.46
C THR A 568 11.28 10.05 22.69
N ALA A 569 11.27 9.33 23.82
CA ALA A 569 12.25 8.27 24.11
C ALA A 569 12.10 7.06 23.16
N GLN A 570 10.86 6.64 22.86
CA GLN A 570 10.59 5.57 21.89
C GLN A 570 10.96 6.00 20.46
N ILE A 571 10.70 7.26 20.11
CA ILE A 571 11.11 7.83 18.82
C ILE A 571 12.65 7.83 18.69
N ALA A 572 13.35 8.33 19.70
CA ALA A 572 14.81 8.37 19.70
C ALA A 572 15.43 6.94 19.63
N ASP A 573 14.80 5.96 20.28
CA ASP A 573 15.23 4.57 20.18
C ASP A 573 15.02 4.02 18.77
N ALA A 574 13.84 4.22 18.18
CA ALA A 574 13.53 3.81 16.83
C ALA A 574 14.48 4.44 15.79
N ALA A 575 14.78 5.73 15.93
CA ALA A 575 15.74 6.45 15.08
C ALA A 575 17.15 5.83 15.16
N ARG A 576 17.65 5.55 16.38
CA ARG A 576 18.94 4.88 16.57
C ARG A 576 18.96 3.46 15.98
N ARG A 577 17.87 2.70 16.09
CA ARG A 577 17.73 1.37 15.48
C ARG A 577 17.80 1.46 13.95
N MET A 578 17.09 2.41 13.33
CA MET A 578 17.19 2.67 11.89
C MET A 578 18.63 2.98 11.47
N ARG A 579 19.29 3.90 12.18
CA ARG A 579 20.71 4.25 11.90
C ARG A 579 21.61 3.02 12.02
N ALA A 580 21.47 2.24 13.08
CA ALA A 580 22.27 1.02 13.30
C ALA A 580 22.03 -0.04 12.23
N ALA A 581 20.80 -0.18 11.75
CA ALA A 581 20.41 -1.17 10.75
C ALA A 581 20.87 -0.79 9.33
N PHE A 582 20.67 0.45 8.91
CA PHE A 582 20.82 0.85 7.50
C PHE A 582 22.13 1.56 7.18
N HIS A 583 22.72 2.30 8.13
CA HIS A 583 23.91 3.07 7.83
C HIS A 583 25.17 2.18 7.68
N ARG A 584 25.74 2.14 6.47
CA ARG A 584 26.96 1.42 6.11
C ARG A 584 27.90 2.33 5.31
N ASN A 585 28.58 3.26 6.00
CA ASN A 585 29.35 4.33 5.34
C ASN A 585 28.49 5.24 4.43
N GLY A 586 27.23 5.34 4.68
CA GLY A 586 26.18 5.95 3.86
C GLY A 586 24.92 5.09 3.88
N GLY A 587 24.13 5.14 2.83
CA GLY A 587 22.98 4.27 2.63
C GLY A 587 21.77 4.57 3.51
N LEU A 588 21.74 5.74 4.19
CA LEU A 588 20.60 6.23 4.95
C LEU A 588 20.44 7.74 4.78
N ILE A 589 19.23 8.16 4.44
CA ILE A 589 18.74 9.54 4.50
C ILE A 589 17.71 9.63 5.62
N ALA A 590 17.92 10.53 6.57
CA ALA A 590 16.99 10.76 7.67
C ALA A 590 15.72 11.46 7.14
N GLN A 591 14.65 10.70 6.94
CA GLN A 591 13.39 11.22 6.43
C GLN A 591 12.24 10.89 7.37
N CYS A 592 11.28 11.80 7.48
CA CYS A 592 9.98 11.58 8.10
C CYS A 592 8.91 12.47 7.45
N GLU A 593 7.65 12.12 7.65
CA GLU A 593 6.51 12.95 7.26
C GLU A 593 5.92 13.66 8.47
N PHE A 594 5.79 14.98 8.39
CA PHE A 594 5.02 15.78 9.33
C PHE A 594 3.61 15.98 8.78
N GLY A 595 2.76 15.02 9.04
CA GLY A 595 1.39 14.91 8.56
C GLY A 595 0.39 14.70 9.70
N PRO A 596 -0.88 14.36 9.36
CA PRO A 596 -1.97 14.20 10.31
C PRO A 596 -1.66 13.23 11.45
N GLY A 597 -1.85 13.71 12.69
CA GLY A 597 -1.60 12.94 13.90
C GLY A 597 -0.16 12.98 14.43
N ALA A 598 0.84 13.33 13.61
CA ALA A 598 2.22 13.44 14.05
C ALA A 598 2.37 14.55 15.12
N ARG A 599 3.09 14.24 16.21
CA ARG A 599 3.36 15.19 17.27
C ARG A 599 4.65 15.96 16.98
N PRO A 600 4.69 17.31 17.04
CA PRO A 600 5.88 18.10 16.73
C PRO A 600 7.13 17.69 17.53
N GLN A 601 6.95 17.38 18.82
CA GLN A 601 8.05 16.90 19.67
C GLN A 601 8.61 15.56 19.23
N ASN A 602 7.80 14.70 18.58
CA ASN A 602 8.25 13.43 18.05
C ASN A 602 9.05 13.62 16.75
N ILE A 603 8.63 14.53 15.88
CA ILE A 603 9.41 14.94 14.70
C ILE A 603 10.78 15.51 15.12
N TYR A 604 10.80 16.42 16.12
CA TYR A 604 12.04 16.99 16.65
C TYR A 604 13.00 15.90 17.18
N ALA A 605 12.46 14.94 17.94
CA ALA A 605 13.23 13.85 18.55
C ALA A 605 13.87 12.90 17.51
N ILE A 606 13.32 12.77 16.30
CA ILE A 606 13.91 11.97 15.22
C ILE A 606 15.26 12.57 14.83
N PHE A 607 15.23 13.86 14.44
CA PHE A 607 16.41 14.52 13.93
C PHE A 607 17.47 14.69 15.03
N GLU A 608 17.07 15.03 16.26
CA GLU A 608 17.98 15.09 17.41
C GLU A 608 18.68 13.74 17.66
N ALA A 609 17.98 12.62 17.56
CA ALA A 609 18.55 11.29 17.76
C ALA A 609 19.43 10.79 16.61
N LEU A 610 19.21 11.30 15.40
CA LEU A 610 19.99 10.92 14.21
C LEU A 610 21.23 11.81 14.00
N ASP A 611 21.30 12.98 14.62
CA ASP A 611 22.48 13.87 14.61
C ASP A 611 23.61 13.40 15.55
N GLY A 612 23.29 12.68 16.61
CA GLY A 612 24.24 12.07 17.54
C GLY A 612 24.72 10.74 17.02
#